data_cb6e8fd3292722e66ea545523a8160aa
#
_entry.id   cb6e8fd3292722e66ea545523a8160aa
#
_cell.length_a   1.000
_cell.length_b   1.000
_cell.length_c   1.000
_cell.angle_alpha   90.00
_cell.angle_beta   90.00
_cell.angle_gamma   90.00
#
_symmetry.space_group_name_H-M   'P 1'
#
loop_
_entity.id
_entity.type
_entity.pdbx_description
1 polymer ?
#
loop_
_entity_poly.entity_id
_entity_poly.type
_entity_poly.pdbx_seq_one_letter_code
_entity_poly.pdbx_strand_id
1 'polypeptide(L)'
;MAINTRRNFFGSIAAMAAVVTGASKLLAQQAAPAGAPATGTASAGGNASGRPGGSNHVHDGIYYFSGTGSNDGYAKEDHVLVTDPFEKHVTRTMEALKRSVERAGSTMDNILHLQVFLCLPLADSIPMPAGKARFDAHKAQYEALNKIYGTYFSPGKAPSRSCMAVEWIPGDSLIEIVGSALVVAPAEPHVEK
;
A
#
# COMPACT_ATOMS: atom_id res chain seq x y z
N MET A 1 44.43 -29.74 33.11
CA MET A 1 44.97 -30.05 31.80
C MET A 1 43.88 -29.78 30.77
N ALA A 2 43.86 -28.56 30.20
CA ALA A 2 42.84 -28.10 29.28
C ALA A 2 43.48 -27.85 27.92
N ILE A 3 43.00 -28.55 26.88
CA ILE A 3 43.45 -28.36 25.51
C ILE A 3 42.41 -27.53 24.76
N ASN A 4 42.81 -26.32 24.42
CA ASN A 4 42.01 -25.35 23.68
C ASN A 4 42.38 -25.47 22.19
N THR A 5 41.45 -25.93 21.35
CA THR A 5 41.68 -26.02 19.91
C THR A 5 40.82 -25.00 19.17
N ARG A 6 41.39 -23.85 18.89
CA ARG A 6 40.84 -22.87 17.95
C ARG A 6 41.12 -23.35 16.51
N ARG A 7 40.11 -23.64 15.75
CA ARG A 7 40.21 -23.83 14.29
C ARG A 7 39.94 -22.51 13.58
N ASN A 8 41.00 -21.95 13.04
CA ASN A 8 40.93 -20.84 12.08
C ASN A 8 40.55 -21.40 10.70
N PHE A 9 39.43 -20.94 10.16
CA PHE A 9 39.07 -21.20 8.78
C PHE A 9 39.33 -19.90 7.97
N PHE A 10 40.46 -19.82 7.32
CA PHE A 10 40.72 -18.87 6.24
C PHE A 10 40.43 -19.58 4.93
N GLY A 11 39.27 -19.26 4.32
CA GLY A 11 38.96 -19.67 2.96
C GLY A 11 39.30 -18.55 1.99
N SER A 12 40.25 -18.79 1.12
CA SER A 12 40.63 -17.91 0.01
C SER A 12 39.50 -17.81 -1.02
N ILE A 13 39.07 -16.58 -1.32
CA ILE A 13 38.15 -16.33 -2.43
C ILE A 13 39.04 -15.93 -3.63
N ALA A 14 39.11 -16.83 -4.61
CA ALA A 14 39.72 -16.54 -5.92
C ALA A 14 38.70 -15.72 -6.75
N ALA A 15 39.11 -14.55 -7.19
CA ALA A 15 38.36 -13.71 -8.12
C ALA A 15 38.46 -14.31 -9.53
N MET A 16 37.31 -14.70 -10.12
CA MET A 16 37.19 -14.92 -11.56
C MET A 16 36.50 -13.73 -12.20
N ALA A 17 37.27 -12.95 -12.93
CA ALA A 17 36.76 -11.96 -13.86
C ALA A 17 36.37 -12.65 -15.17
N ALA A 18 35.06 -12.69 -15.48
CA ALA A 18 34.59 -13.07 -16.80
C ALA A 18 34.19 -11.82 -17.57
N VAL A 19 35.00 -11.52 -18.59
CA VAL A 19 34.69 -10.56 -19.64
C VAL A 19 33.67 -11.21 -20.59
N VAL A 20 32.48 -10.64 -20.70
CA VAL A 20 31.54 -10.98 -21.78
C VAL A 20 31.32 -9.74 -22.62
N THR A 21 31.97 -9.79 -23.76
CA THR A 21 31.75 -8.88 -24.90
C THR A 21 30.51 -9.30 -25.69
N GLY A 22 29.61 -8.35 -25.87
CA GLY A 22 28.82 -8.12 -27.06
C GLY A 22 27.90 -9.21 -27.61
N ALA A 23 26.60 -8.89 -27.61
CA ALA A 23 25.73 -9.06 -28.79
C ALA A 23 24.40 -8.34 -28.57
N SER A 24 24.26 -7.17 -29.17
CA SER A 24 22.97 -6.54 -29.45
C SER A 24 22.19 -7.44 -30.41
N LYS A 25 21.03 -7.92 -30.02
CA LYS A 25 20.01 -8.41 -30.98
C LYS A 25 18.67 -7.81 -30.69
N LEU A 26 18.24 -7.00 -31.64
CA LEU A 26 16.88 -6.58 -31.90
C LEU A 26 15.89 -7.69 -31.55
N LEU A 27 14.97 -7.41 -30.64
CA LEU A 27 13.73 -8.15 -30.54
C LEU A 27 12.62 -7.34 -31.20
N ALA A 28 12.09 -7.95 -32.24
CA ALA A 28 11.02 -7.47 -33.06
C ALA A 28 9.79 -7.10 -32.21
N GLN A 29 9.30 -5.91 -32.47
CA GLN A 29 8.04 -5.38 -32.01
C GLN A 29 6.93 -6.20 -32.63
N GLN A 30 6.33 -7.10 -31.85
CA GLN A 30 5.14 -7.84 -32.30
C GLN A 30 3.94 -6.93 -32.04
N ALA A 31 3.37 -6.44 -33.16
CA ALA A 31 2.14 -5.67 -33.13
C ALA A 31 1.00 -6.52 -32.58
N ALA A 32 0.35 -6.04 -31.53
CA ALA A 32 -0.90 -6.60 -31.04
C ALA A 32 -2.04 -6.30 -32.04
N PRO A 33 -2.99 -7.22 -32.23
CA PRO A 33 -4.12 -6.97 -33.10
C PRO A 33 -5.05 -5.92 -32.49
N ALA A 34 -5.47 -4.98 -33.35
CA ALA A 34 -6.51 -4.02 -33.02
C ALA A 34 -7.84 -4.78 -32.84
N GLY A 35 -8.38 -4.72 -31.61
CA GLY A 35 -9.65 -5.35 -31.30
C GLY A 35 -10.49 -4.48 -30.39
N ALA A 36 -11.62 -4.07 -30.93
CA ALA A 36 -12.86 -3.61 -30.31
C ALA A 36 -12.86 -2.34 -29.42
N PRO A 37 -13.81 -1.43 -29.63
CA PRO A 37 -13.95 -0.23 -28.80
C PRO A 37 -14.54 -0.61 -27.46
N ALA A 38 -13.78 -0.36 -26.39
CA ALA A 38 -14.29 -0.42 -25.03
C ALA A 38 -15.23 0.79 -24.80
N THR A 39 -16.53 0.55 -24.76
CA THR A 39 -17.50 1.50 -24.22
C THR A 39 -17.40 1.49 -22.69
N GLY A 40 -16.34 2.10 -22.18
CA GLY A 40 -16.21 2.39 -20.76
C GLY A 40 -16.79 3.76 -20.49
N THR A 41 -17.94 3.84 -19.85
CA THR A 41 -18.40 5.08 -19.22
C THR A 41 -17.39 5.51 -18.18
N ALA A 42 -16.56 6.49 -18.54
CA ALA A 42 -15.65 7.12 -17.61
C ALA A 42 -16.47 7.85 -16.55
N SER A 43 -16.49 7.31 -15.35
CA SER A 43 -16.96 8.02 -14.17
C SER A 43 -15.93 9.12 -13.85
N ALA A 44 -16.31 10.37 -14.13
CA ALA A 44 -15.52 11.55 -13.83
C ALA A 44 -15.48 11.77 -12.31
N GLY A 45 -14.48 11.21 -11.66
CA GLY A 45 -14.05 11.54 -10.30
C GLY A 45 -12.59 11.94 -10.33
N GLY A 46 -12.28 13.03 -11.07
CA GLY A 46 -10.91 13.52 -11.19
C GLY A 46 -10.45 14.17 -9.90
N ASN A 47 -9.49 13.57 -9.22
CA ASN A 47 -8.59 14.30 -8.33
C ASN A 47 -7.71 15.19 -9.21
N ALA A 48 -8.01 16.51 -9.20
CA ALA A 48 -7.22 17.54 -9.87
C ALA A 48 -5.93 17.86 -9.08
N SER A 49 -5.15 16.85 -8.76
CA SER A 49 -3.76 17.03 -8.35
C SER A 49 -2.90 16.33 -9.41
N GLY A 50 -2.11 17.13 -10.15
CA GLY A 50 -1.27 16.66 -11.25
C GLY A 50 -0.16 15.70 -10.85
N ARG A 51 -0.50 14.64 -10.14
CA ARG A 51 0.36 13.50 -9.82
C ARG A 51 0.40 12.58 -11.03
N PRO A 52 1.59 12.27 -11.57
CA PRO A 52 1.74 11.14 -12.47
C PRO A 52 1.60 9.85 -11.66
N GLY A 53 0.41 9.31 -11.62
CA GLY A 53 0.08 8.08 -10.91
C GLY A 53 -1.34 7.68 -11.22
N GLY A 54 -1.62 6.39 -11.33
CA GLY A 54 -2.93 5.89 -11.66
C GLY A 54 -3.99 6.40 -10.69
N SER A 55 -5.07 6.96 -11.22
CA SER A 55 -6.26 7.26 -10.44
C SER A 55 -6.93 5.97 -10.02
N ASN A 56 -7.58 5.97 -8.86
CA ASN A 56 -8.49 4.91 -8.46
C ASN A 56 -9.51 4.66 -9.59
N HIS A 57 -9.74 3.41 -9.97
CA HIS A 57 -10.62 3.07 -11.09
C HIS A 57 -11.37 1.77 -10.83
N VAL A 58 -12.51 1.61 -11.51
CA VAL A 58 -13.26 0.36 -11.54
C VAL A 58 -13.00 -0.34 -12.86
N HIS A 59 -12.66 -1.63 -12.81
CA HIS A 59 -12.51 -2.50 -13.96
C HIS A 59 -13.12 -3.86 -13.64
N ASP A 60 -14.01 -4.33 -14.51
CA ASP A 60 -14.70 -5.62 -14.38
C ASP A 60 -15.35 -5.84 -12.99
N GLY A 61 -16.00 -4.81 -12.45
CA GLY A 61 -16.64 -4.88 -11.13
C GLY A 61 -15.68 -4.86 -9.95
N ILE A 62 -14.40 -4.62 -10.17
CA ILE A 62 -13.40 -4.47 -9.11
C ILE A 62 -12.93 -3.02 -9.08
N TYR A 63 -13.04 -2.41 -7.93
CA TYR A 63 -12.46 -1.11 -7.63
C TYR A 63 -11.02 -1.28 -7.17
N TYR A 64 -10.09 -0.71 -7.93
CA TYR A 64 -8.68 -0.64 -7.59
C TYR A 64 -8.36 0.72 -7.02
N PHE A 65 -7.75 0.73 -5.85
CA PHE A 65 -7.32 1.96 -5.18
C PHE A 65 -5.85 1.89 -4.79
N SER A 66 -5.20 3.02 -4.88
CA SER A 66 -3.77 3.15 -4.59
C SER A 66 -3.52 4.35 -3.69
N GLY A 67 -2.54 4.22 -2.80
CA GLY A 67 -2.00 5.34 -2.06
C GLY A 67 -3.01 6.09 -1.18
N THR A 68 -3.84 5.37 -0.40
CA THR A 68 -4.70 6.02 0.59
C THR A 68 -3.91 6.29 1.87
N GLY A 69 -3.68 7.55 2.18
CA GLY A 69 -2.96 8.02 3.36
C GLY A 69 -3.85 8.79 4.34
N SER A 70 -3.26 9.24 5.43
CA SER A 70 -3.97 9.87 6.56
C SER A 70 -4.51 11.29 6.26
N ASN A 71 -4.04 11.92 5.18
CA ASN A 71 -4.46 13.24 4.78
C ASN A 71 -5.40 13.25 3.57
N ASP A 72 -5.71 12.07 3.01
CA ASP A 72 -6.56 11.97 1.82
C ASP A 72 -8.01 12.31 2.11
N GLY A 73 -8.51 13.30 1.35
CA GLY A 73 -9.88 13.78 1.49
C GLY A 73 -10.13 14.67 2.70
N TYR A 74 -9.07 15.17 3.35
CA TYR A 74 -9.13 16.19 4.39
C TYR A 74 -8.68 17.54 3.85
N ALA A 75 -9.24 18.62 4.38
CA ALA A 75 -8.78 19.97 4.11
C ALA A 75 -7.34 20.15 4.64
N LYS A 76 -6.55 21.02 4.00
CA LYS A 76 -5.13 21.17 4.32
C LYS A 76 -4.88 21.59 5.79
N GLU A 77 -5.75 22.42 6.32
CA GLU A 77 -5.73 22.88 7.72
C GLU A 77 -5.97 21.78 8.74
N ASP A 78 -6.62 20.68 8.30
CA ASP A 78 -6.93 19.52 9.13
C ASP A 78 -5.92 18.39 8.96
N HIS A 79 -4.86 18.59 8.17
CA HIS A 79 -3.87 17.54 7.93
C HIS A 79 -3.20 17.12 9.25
N VAL A 80 -2.99 15.82 9.40
CA VAL A 80 -2.11 15.30 10.44
C VAL A 80 -0.66 15.52 10.07
N LEU A 81 0.17 15.79 11.06
CA LEU A 81 1.59 15.96 10.89
C LEU A 81 2.32 14.65 11.20
N VAL A 82 3.51 14.49 10.65
CA VAL A 82 4.38 13.33 10.90
C VAL A 82 4.67 13.11 12.40
N THR A 83 4.54 14.15 13.21
CA THR A 83 4.73 14.14 14.67
C THR A 83 3.46 13.78 15.47
N ASP A 84 2.32 13.69 14.80
CA ASP A 84 1.07 13.27 15.46
C ASP A 84 1.14 11.78 15.85
N PRO A 85 0.34 11.35 16.84
CA PRO A 85 0.26 9.93 17.21
C PRO A 85 -0.08 9.01 16.05
N PHE A 86 0.60 7.86 15.96
CA PHE A 86 0.40 6.90 14.88
C PHE A 86 -1.05 6.42 14.76
N GLU A 87 -1.75 6.25 15.87
CA GLU A 87 -3.17 5.88 15.91
C GLU A 87 -4.07 6.88 15.20
N LYS A 88 -3.73 8.18 15.24
CA LYS A 88 -4.44 9.23 14.52
C LYS A 88 -4.27 9.06 13.01
N HIS A 89 -3.06 8.71 12.55
CA HIS A 89 -2.79 8.40 11.15
C HIS A 89 -3.59 7.18 10.70
N VAL A 90 -3.61 6.10 11.49
CA VAL A 90 -4.37 4.88 11.17
C VAL A 90 -5.86 5.19 11.05
N THR A 91 -6.44 5.85 12.04
CA THR A 91 -7.89 6.17 12.04
C THR A 91 -8.27 6.98 10.81
N ARG A 92 -7.52 8.05 10.49
CA ARG A 92 -7.79 8.90 9.34
C ARG A 92 -7.63 8.15 8.01
N THR A 93 -6.61 7.32 7.88
CA THR A 93 -6.42 6.48 6.68
C THR A 93 -7.57 5.51 6.49
N MET A 94 -8.03 4.85 7.55
CA MET A 94 -9.17 3.93 7.48
C MET A 94 -10.48 4.66 7.14
N GLU A 95 -10.70 5.86 7.67
CA GLU A 95 -11.84 6.71 7.31
C GLU A 95 -11.76 7.19 5.85
N ALA A 96 -10.58 7.56 5.37
CA ALA A 96 -10.38 7.93 3.98
C ALA A 96 -10.63 6.74 3.04
N LEU A 97 -10.14 5.56 3.39
CA LEU A 97 -10.38 4.32 2.66
C LEU A 97 -11.88 4.00 2.62
N LYS A 98 -12.57 4.05 3.76
CA LYS A 98 -14.01 3.81 3.85
C LYS A 98 -14.77 4.74 2.90
N ARG A 99 -14.55 6.04 2.97
CA ARG A 99 -15.17 7.00 2.05
C ARG A 99 -14.86 6.71 0.59
N SER A 100 -13.65 6.21 0.30
CA SER A 100 -13.22 5.89 -1.07
C SER A 100 -13.97 4.69 -1.64
N VAL A 101 -14.05 3.59 -0.89
CA VAL A 101 -14.75 2.37 -1.32
C VAL A 101 -16.27 2.59 -1.41
N GLU A 102 -16.85 3.35 -0.48
CA GLU A 102 -18.29 3.68 -0.51
C GLU A 102 -18.64 4.54 -1.74
N ARG A 103 -17.84 5.52 -2.09
CA ARG A 103 -18.02 6.31 -3.33
C ARG A 103 -17.90 5.48 -4.61
N ALA A 104 -17.13 4.41 -4.57
CA ALA A 104 -16.99 3.49 -5.68
C ALA A 104 -18.15 2.46 -5.79
N GLY A 105 -19.14 2.54 -4.90
CA GLY A 105 -20.27 1.57 -4.85
C GLY A 105 -19.90 0.25 -4.18
N SER A 106 -18.94 0.27 -3.25
CA SER A 106 -18.49 -0.88 -2.47
C SER A 106 -18.71 -0.64 -0.96
N THR A 107 -18.20 -1.55 -0.14
CA THR A 107 -18.19 -1.42 1.33
C THR A 107 -16.85 -1.94 1.87
N MET A 108 -16.54 -1.64 3.13
CA MET A 108 -15.35 -2.18 3.79
C MET A 108 -15.33 -3.71 3.78
N ASP A 109 -16.47 -4.35 3.95
CA ASP A 109 -16.61 -5.82 3.96
C ASP A 109 -16.42 -6.48 2.58
N ASN A 110 -16.46 -5.69 1.51
CA ASN A 110 -16.24 -6.13 0.13
C ASN A 110 -14.79 -5.93 -0.34
N ILE A 111 -13.91 -5.48 0.53
CA ILE A 111 -12.48 -5.39 0.22
C ILE A 111 -11.92 -6.80 0.05
N LEU A 112 -11.24 -7.03 -1.07
CA LEU A 112 -10.68 -8.33 -1.44
C LEU A 112 -9.29 -8.55 -0.84
N HIS A 113 -8.44 -7.52 -0.92
CA HIS A 113 -7.06 -7.57 -0.45
C HIS A 113 -6.53 -6.17 -0.14
N LEU A 114 -5.67 -6.08 0.86
CA LEU A 114 -4.96 -4.87 1.22
C LEU A 114 -3.45 -5.08 1.30
N GLN A 115 -2.71 -4.09 0.83
CA GLN A 115 -1.30 -3.91 1.15
C GLN A 115 -1.18 -2.65 2.01
N VAL A 116 -0.55 -2.79 3.17
CA VAL A 116 -0.36 -1.71 4.14
C VAL A 116 1.12 -1.42 4.28
N PHE A 117 1.49 -0.19 4.07
CA PHE A 117 2.84 0.33 4.22
C PHE A 117 2.90 1.17 5.47
N LEU A 118 3.91 0.94 6.31
CA LEU A 118 4.14 1.67 7.55
C LEU A 118 5.51 2.32 7.50
N CYS A 119 5.61 3.59 7.85
CA CYS A 119 6.90 4.24 8.06
C CYS A 119 6.99 4.86 9.45
N LEU A 120 8.21 4.97 9.95
CA LEU A 120 8.46 5.69 11.18
C LEU A 120 8.46 7.20 10.91
N PRO A 121 8.11 8.02 11.90
CA PRO A 121 8.15 9.47 11.75
C PRO A 121 9.59 9.92 11.42
N LEU A 122 9.73 10.73 10.39
CA LEU A 122 10.98 11.35 9.98
C LEU A 122 10.85 12.87 10.11
N ALA A 123 11.46 13.42 11.13
CA ALA A 123 11.54 14.86 11.37
C ALA A 123 12.85 15.19 12.08
N ASP A 124 13.36 16.40 11.89
CA ASP A 124 14.61 16.86 12.52
C ASP A 124 14.59 16.73 14.05
N SER A 125 13.40 16.85 14.66
CA SER A 125 13.17 16.71 16.10
C SER A 125 13.06 15.26 16.58
N ILE A 126 12.97 14.28 15.67
CA ILE A 126 12.75 12.87 15.98
C ILE A 126 13.90 12.04 15.38
N PRO A 127 14.86 11.59 16.19
CA PRO A 127 15.94 10.76 15.68
C PRO A 127 15.40 9.41 15.21
N MET A 128 15.78 8.98 14.00
CA MET A 128 15.41 7.66 13.49
C MET A 128 16.03 6.56 14.36
N PRO A 129 15.24 5.65 14.92
CA PRO A 129 15.80 4.54 15.68
C PRO A 129 16.56 3.56 14.80
N ALA A 130 17.55 2.87 15.35
CA ALA A 130 18.37 1.91 14.65
C ALA A 130 18.32 0.52 15.30
N GLY A 131 18.71 -0.50 14.54
CA GLY A 131 18.82 -1.87 15.01
C GLY A 131 17.53 -2.40 15.64
N LYS A 132 17.64 -2.97 16.83
CA LYS A 132 16.50 -3.52 17.57
C LYS A 132 15.44 -2.47 17.92
N ALA A 133 15.82 -1.25 18.24
CA ALA A 133 14.87 -0.19 18.56
C ALA A 133 13.96 0.15 17.36
N ARG A 134 14.51 0.12 16.14
CA ARG A 134 13.73 0.30 14.92
C ARG A 134 12.73 -0.85 14.70
N PHE A 135 13.17 -2.09 14.90
CA PHE A 135 12.28 -3.24 14.84
C PHE A 135 11.13 -3.15 15.86
N ASP A 136 11.45 -2.82 17.11
CA ASP A 136 10.45 -2.68 18.18
C ASP A 136 9.45 -1.55 17.88
N ALA A 137 9.91 -0.44 17.28
CA ALA A 137 9.04 0.66 16.86
C ALA A 137 8.04 0.23 15.76
N HIS A 138 8.49 -0.48 14.73
CA HIS A 138 7.60 -1.02 13.70
C HIS A 138 6.63 -2.07 14.26
N LYS A 139 7.08 -2.90 15.21
CA LYS A 139 6.21 -3.85 15.89
C LYS A 139 5.10 -3.14 16.67
N ALA A 140 5.43 -2.06 17.38
CA ALA A 140 4.44 -1.25 18.09
C ALA A 140 3.43 -0.61 17.14
N GLN A 141 3.87 -0.09 15.99
CA GLN A 141 2.97 0.40 14.94
C GLN A 141 2.02 -0.69 14.42
N TYR A 142 2.54 -1.89 14.15
CA TYR A 142 1.73 -3.02 13.70
C TYR A 142 0.68 -3.44 14.74
N GLU A 143 1.02 -3.44 16.02
CA GLU A 143 0.10 -3.75 17.11
C GLU A 143 -0.98 -2.66 17.25
N ALA A 144 -0.62 -1.38 17.15
CA ALA A 144 -1.56 -0.26 17.16
C ALA A 144 -2.50 -0.29 15.96
N LEU A 145 -1.97 -0.56 14.75
CA LEU A 145 -2.76 -0.76 13.55
C LEU A 145 -3.82 -1.85 13.77
N ASN A 146 -3.44 -3.02 14.28
CA ASN A 146 -4.35 -4.15 14.44
C ASN A 146 -5.54 -3.83 15.35
N LYS A 147 -5.33 -3.05 16.41
CA LYS A 147 -6.39 -2.65 17.33
C LYS A 147 -7.47 -1.80 16.64
N ILE A 148 -7.06 -0.90 15.74
CA ILE A 148 -7.96 0.02 15.05
C ILE A 148 -8.55 -0.66 13.80
N TYR A 149 -7.70 -1.31 13.00
CA TYR A 149 -8.08 -1.95 11.73
C TYR A 149 -9.29 -2.88 11.85
N GLY A 150 -9.28 -3.74 12.88
CA GLY A 150 -10.35 -4.72 13.09
C GLY A 150 -11.73 -4.10 13.34
N THR A 151 -11.81 -2.85 13.78
CA THR A 151 -13.08 -2.17 14.07
C THR A 151 -13.83 -1.70 12.83
N TYR A 152 -13.18 -1.71 11.67
CA TYR A 152 -13.76 -1.26 10.41
C TYR A 152 -14.46 -2.36 9.60
N PHE A 153 -14.39 -3.60 10.05
CA PHE A 153 -14.97 -4.75 9.37
C PHE A 153 -15.97 -5.48 10.25
N SER A 154 -17.00 -6.03 9.64
CA SER A 154 -17.90 -6.96 10.31
C SER A 154 -17.14 -8.22 10.76
N PRO A 155 -17.57 -8.92 11.81
CA PRO A 155 -16.90 -10.14 12.29
C PRO A 155 -16.66 -11.15 11.16
N GLY A 156 -15.40 -11.54 10.98
CA GLY A 156 -14.99 -12.50 9.96
C GLY A 156 -14.92 -11.94 8.52
N LYS A 157 -15.10 -10.62 8.33
CA LYS A 157 -15.06 -9.97 7.00
C LYS A 157 -13.77 -9.21 6.70
N ALA A 158 -12.87 -9.10 7.66
CA ALA A 158 -11.59 -8.46 7.40
C ALA A 158 -10.86 -9.18 6.25
N PRO A 159 -10.38 -8.44 5.23
CA PRO A 159 -9.75 -9.03 4.05
C PRO A 159 -8.36 -9.60 4.37
N SER A 160 -7.83 -10.39 3.43
CA SER A 160 -6.41 -10.74 3.46
C SER A 160 -5.55 -9.47 3.40
N ARG A 161 -4.44 -9.44 4.14
CA ARG A 161 -3.60 -8.26 4.25
C ARG A 161 -2.12 -8.63 4.30
N SER A 162 -1.31 -7.92 3.51
CA SER A 162 0.14 -7.83 3.69
C SER A 162 0.48 -6.51 4.39
N CYS A 163 1.44 -6.54 5.32
CA CYS A 163 1.91 -5.34 6.01
C CYS A 163 3.42 -5.26 5.94
N MET A 164 3.95 -4.13 5.50
CA MET A 164 5.36 -3.91 5.23
C MET A 164 5.84 -2.60 5.86
N ALA A 165 7.05 -2.63 6.40
CA ALA A 165 7.74 -1.42 6.80
C ALA A 165 8.48 -0.83 5.60
N VAL A 166 8.37 0.49 5.41
CA VAL A 166 9.04 1.25 4.35
C VAL A 166 9.80 2.43 4.95
N GLU A 167 10.76 2.96 4.20
CA GLU A 167 11.54 4.11 4.66
C GLU A 167 10.73 5.41 4.64
N TRP A 168 9.84 5.56 3.67
CA TRP A 168 9.12 6.80 3.44
C TRP A 168 7.80 6.56 2.72
N ILE A 169 6.82 7.41 3.01
CA ILE A 169 5.51 7.50 2.37
C ILE A 169 5.30 8.95 1.96
N PRO A 170 4.73 9.23 0.77
CA PRO A 170 4.44 10.59 0.33
C PRO A 170 3.54 11.37 1.30
N GLY A 171 3.83 12.65 1.49
CA GLY A 171 3.13 13.51 2.45
C GLY A 171 3.54 13.20 3.91
N ASP A 172 2.77 13.70 4.86
CA ASP A 172 3.02 13.53 6.29
C ASP A 172 2.33 12.27 6.88
N SER A 173 1.97 11.31 6.02
CA SER A 173 1.33 10.06 6.46
C SER A 173 2.36 9.06 6.96
N LEU A 174 2.06 8.40 8.08
CA LEU A 174 2.86 7.28 8.61
C LEU A 174 2.31 5.91 8.18
N ILE A 175 1.22 5.90 7.42
CA ILE A 175 0.59 4.69 6.88
C ILE A 175 0.01 5.00 5.50
N GLU A 176 0.17 4.07 4.58
CA GLU A 176 -0.49 4.09 3.27
C GLU A 176 -1.12 2.74 2.98
N ILE A 177 -2.30 2.73 2.39
CA ILE A 177 -3.04 1.52 2.07
C ILE A 177 -3.36 1.50 0.57
N VAL A 178 -3.07 0.36 -0.05
CA VAL A 178 -3.38 0.02 -1.45
C VAL A 178 -4.21 -1.25 -1.46
N GLY A 179 -5.12 -1.40 -2.40
CA GLY A 179 -5.89 -2.63 -2.47
C GLY A 179 -6.97 -2.65 -3.55
N SER A 180 -7.90 -3.57 -3.37
CA SER A 180 -9.03 -3.73 -4.26
C SER A 180 -10.29 -4.15 -3.50
N ALA A 181 -11.44 -3.76 -4.03
CA ALA A 181 -12.75 -4.07 -3.46
C ALA A 181 -13.73 -4.48 -4.57
N LEU A 182 -14.63 -5.40 -4.27
CA LEU A 182 -15.70 -5.77 -5.18
C LEU A 182 -16.77 -4.66 -5.17
N VAL A 183 -17.12 -4.13 -6.33
CA VAL A 183 -18.23 -3.21 -6.51
C VAL A 183 -19.52 -4.02 -6.57
N VAL A 184 -20.45 -3.70 -5.69
CA VAL A 184 -21.77 -4.33 -5.72
C VAL A 184 -22.66 -3.43 -6.58
N ALA A 185 -23.09 -3.92 -7.74
CA ALA A 185 -24.08 -3.23 -8.55
C ALA A 185 -25.32 -2.93 -7.68
N PRO A 186 -25.93 -1.73 -7.76
CA PRO A 186 -27.21 -1.49 -7.10
C PRO A 186 -28.18 -2.62 -7.52
N ALA A 187 -28.85 -3.22 -6.54
CA ALA A 187 -29.88 -4.20 -6.85
C ALA A 187 -30.88 -3.55 -7.84
N GLU A 188 -31.04 -4.15 -9.01
CA GLU A 188 -32.06 -3.72 -9.98
C GLU A 188 -33.40 -3.65 -9.23
N PRO A 189 -34.16 -2.53 -9.36
CA PRO A 189 -35.46 -2.46 -8.74
C PRO A 189 -36.31 -3.60 -9.28
N HIS A 190 -36.77 -4.49 -8.41
CA HIS A 190 -37.75 -5.51 -8.78
C HIS A 190 -38.99 -4.79 -9.35
N VAL A 191 -39.09 -4.79 -10.68
CA VAL A 191 -40.33 -4.42 -11.36
C VAL A 191 -41.28 -5.61 -11.15
N GLU A 192 -42.15 -5.53 -10.15
CA GLU A 192 -43.29 -6.44 -10.05
C GLU A 192 -44.15 -6.27 -11.31
N LYS A 193 -44.31 -7.37 -12.04
CA LYS A 193 -45.21 -7.45 -13.19
C LYS A 193 -46.62 -7.80 -12.75
#